data_170a523ee4b6837cd465e2263c3d2ed4
#
_entry.id   170a523ee4b6837cd465e2263c3d2ed4
#
_cell.length_a   1.000
_cell.length_b   1.000
_cell.length_c   1.000
_cell.angle_alpha   90.00
_cell.angle_beta   90.00
_cell.angle_gamma   90.00
#
_symmetry.space_group_name_H-M   'P 1'
#
loop_
_entity.id
_entity.type
_entity.pdbx_description
1 polymer ?
#
loop_
_entity_poly.entity_id
_entity_poly.type
_entity_poly.pdbx_seq_one_letter_code
_entity_poly.pdbx_strand_id
1 'polypeptide(L)' 'MIELFFVACLSTDPASCRDRSLLYAEDVGLMTCMMGAPAQLARWSEAHPGQRIARWQCRMAGQADRTA' A
#
# COMPACT_ATOMS: atom_id res chain seq x y z
N MET A 1 7.37 -5.87 11.89
CA MET A 1 7.29 -4.77 10.91
C MET A 1 6.02 -4.87 10.11
N ILE A 2 5.40 -3.76 9.85
CA ILE A 2 4.11 -3.74 9.15
C ILE A 2 4.31 -3.15 7.77
N GLU A 3 3.62 -3.73 6.80
CA GLU A 3 3.70 -3.31 5.42
C GLU A 3 2.33 -2.85 4.95
N LEU A 4 2.28 -1.66 4.35
CA LEU A 4 1.09 -1.19 3.67
C LEU A 4 1.23 -1.57 2.20
N PHE A 5 0.51 -2.60 1.81
CA PHE A 5 0.53 -3.08 0.45
C PHE A 5 -0.63 -2.48 -0.34
N PHE A 6 -0.35 -2.02 -1.54
CA PHE A 6 -1.43 -1.51 -2.38
C PHE A 6 -1.10 -1.74 -3.85
N VAL A 7 -2.14 -1.71 -4.65
CA VAL A 7 -2.03 -1.88 -6.09
C VAL A 7 -2.39 -0.56 -6.75
N ALA A 8 -1.48 -0.05 -7.56
CA ALA A 8 -1.68 1.20 -8.28
C ALA A 8 -1.78 0.93 -9.76
N CYS A 9 -2.76 1.55 -10.39
CA CYS A 9 -3.01 1.38 -11.83
C CYS A 9 -2.90 2.73 -12.51
N LEU A 10 -2.51 2.71 -13.78
CA LEU A 10 -2.42 3.94 -14.56
C LEU A 10 -3.82 4.49 -14.81
N SER A 11 -3.98 5.79 -14.64
CA SER A 11 -5.28 6.42 -14.89
C SER A 11 -5.72 6.28 -16.32
N THR A 12 -4.76 6.32 -17.24
CA THR A 12 -5.04 6.22 -18.67
C THR A 12 -5.14 4.79 -19.16
N ASP A 13 -4.71 3.85 -18.33
CA ASP A 13 -4.74 2.44 -18.69
C ASP A 13 -5.00 1.61 -17.44
N PRO A 14 -6.28 1.44 -17.08
CA PRO A 14 -6.62 0.73 -15.83
C PRO A 14 -6.15 -0.72 -15.79
N ALA A 15 -5.79 -1.29 -16.91
CA ALA A 15 -5.28 -2.65 -16.93
C ALA A 15 -3.81 -2.72 -16.57
N SER A 16 -3.11 -1.59 -16.58
CA SER A 16 -1.69 -1.56 -16.23
C SER A 16 -1.56 -1.25 -14.75
N CYS A 17 -1.43 -2.28 -13.95
CA CYS A 17 -1.34 -2.15 -12.51
C CYS A 17 -0.04 -2.73 -11.99
N ARG A 18 0.42 -2.19 -10.88
CA ARG A 18 1.63 -2.66 -10.23
C ARG A 18 1.44 -2.74 -8.73
N ASP A 19 2.07 -3.73 -8.14
CA ASP A 19 2.09 -3.88 -6.69
C ASP A 19 3.09 -2.90 -6.10
N ARG A 20 2.68 -2.25 -5.02
CA ARG A 20 3.53 -1.32 -4.29
C ARG A 20 3.42 -1.62 -2.81
N SER A 21 4.43 -1.22 -2.07
CA SER A 21 4.37 -1.37 -0.63
C SER A 21 5.15 -0.27 0.06
N LEU A 22 4.68 0.11 1.24
CA LEU A 22 5.34 1.06 2.11
C LEU A 22 5.55 0.37 3.45
N LEU A 23 6.77 0.44 3.96
CA LEU A 23 7.09 -0.19 5.22
C LEU A 23 6.93 0.81 6.35
N TYR A 24 6.28 0.38 7.43
CA TYR A 24 6.13 1.18 8.62
C TYR A 24 7.18 0.79 9.65
N ALA A 25 7.31 1.65 10.65
CA ALA A 25 8.21 1.38 11.75
C ALA A 25 7.78 0.11 12.48
N GLU A 26 8.73 -0.50 13.16
CA GLU A 26 8.53 -1.83 13.73
C GLU A 26 7.47 -1.89 14.81
N ASP A 27 7.36 -0.84 15.59
CA ASP A 27 6.43 -0.85 16.71
C ASP A 27 5.04 -0.36 16.33
N VAL A 28 4.78 -0.21 15.05
CA VAL A 28 3.45 0.14 14.56
C VAL A 28 2.64 -1.13 14.39
N GLY A 29 1.44 -1.16 14.95
CA GLY A 29 0.56 -2.31 14.81
C GLY A 29 -0.32 -2.22 13.58
N LEU A 30 -1.00 -3.33 13.28
CA LEU A 30 -1.89 -3.38 12.12
C LEU A 30 -2.99 -2.33 12.22
N MET A 31 -3.55 -2.14 13.40
CA MET A 31 -4.60 -1.17 13.59
C MET A 31 -4.11 0.24 13.25
N THR A 32 -2.91 0.58 13.70
CA THR A 32 -2.34 1.88 13.41
C THR A 32 -2.11 2.06 11.91
N CYS A 33 -1.67 1.00 11.25
CA CYS A 33 -1.50 1.05 9.80
C CYS A 33 -2.84 1.32 9.11
N MET A 34 -3.87 0.59 9.51
CA MET A 34 -5.17 0.73 8.89
C MET A 34 -5.77 2.11 9.10
N MET A 35 -5.54 2.70 10.26
CA MET A 35 -6.05 4.03 10.54
C MET A 35 -5.28 5.11 9.81
N GLY A 36 -3.98 4.91 9.60
CA GLY A 36 -3.15 5.88 8.91
C GLY A 36 -3.04 5.68 7.41
N ALA A 37 -3.48 4.54 6.90
CA ALA A 37 -3.31 4.21 5.51
C ALA A 37 -3.95 5.21 4.56
N PRO A 38 -5.19 5.67 4.79
CA PRO A 38 -5.79 6.62 3.85
C PRO A 38 -4.95 7.88 3.65
N ALA A 39 -4.37 8.40 4.72
CA ALA A 39 -3.53 9.58 4.62
C ALA A 39 -2.25 9.29 3.86
N GLN A 40 -1.64 8.14 4.10
CA GLN A 40 -0.43 7.77 3.39
C GLN A 40 -0.70 7.55 1.91
N LEU A 41 -1.80 6.90 1.60
CA LEU A 41 -2.17 6.65 0.22
C LEU A 41 -2.51 7.94 -0.51
N ALA A 42 -3.12 8.89 0.18
CA ALA A 42 -3.41 10.18 -0.41
C ALA A 42 -2.13 10.91 -0.78
N ARG A 43 -1.15 10.88 0.09
CA ARG A 43 0.13 11.50 -0.20
C ARG A 43 0.83 10.84 -1.37
N TRP A 44 0.78 9.52 -1.39
CA TRP A 44 1.39 8.80 -2.50
C TRP A 44 0.71 9.15 -3.81
N SER A 45 -0.61 9.24 -3.78
CA SER A 45 -1.39 9.56 -4.96
C SER A 45 -1.08 10.96 -5.48
N GLU A 46 -0.86 11.91 -4.57
CA GLU A 46 -0.50 13.26 -4.97
C GLU A 46 0.87 13.31 -5.64
N ALA A 47 1.78 12.46 -5.20
CA ALA A 47 3.10 12.38 -5.79
C ALA A 47 3.09 11.63 -7.11
N HIS A 48 2.03 10.88 -7.38
CA HIS A 48 1.93 10.09 -8.61
C HIS A 48 0.59 10.37 -9.29
N PRO A 49 0.40 11.56 -9.81
CA PRO A 49 -0.93 11.97 -10.32
C PRO A 49 -1.45 11.14 -11.47
N GLY A 50 -0.58 10.43 -12.15
CA GLY A 50 -1.01 9.57 -13.26
C GLY A 50 -1.44 8.20 -12.85
N GLN A 51 -1.53 7.92 -11.55
CA GLN A 51 -1.85 6.58 -11.06
C GLN A 51 -2.98 6.63 -10.06
N ARG A 52 -3.74 5.55 -10.00
CA ARG A 52 -4.86 5.42 -9.07
C ARG A 52 -4.67 4.16 -8.25
N ILE A 53 -5.04 4.24 -6.98
CA ILE A 53 -4.95 3.11 -6.08
C ILE A 53 -6.21 2.28 -6.21
N ALA A 54 -6.05 1.03 -6.67
CA ALA A 54 -7.19 0.14 -6.89
C ALA A 54 -7.60 -0.54 -5.59
N ARG A 55 -6.63 -0.91 -4.76
CA ARG A 55 -6.91 -1.57 -3.49
C ARG A 55 -5.67 -1.52 -2.62
N TRP A 56 -5.87 -1.74 -1.33
CA TRP A 56 -4.76 -1.70 -0.39
C TRP A 56 -5.10 -2.56 0.82
N GLN A 57 -4.06 -2.94 1.55
CA GLN A 57 -4.23 -3.65 2.79
C GLN A 57 -2.96 -3.52 3.63
N CYS A 58 -3.12 -3.63 4.94
CA CYS A 58 -2.01 -3.67 5.86
C CYS A 58 -1.74 -5.12 6.23
N ARG A 59 -0.47 -5.49 6.29
CA ARG A 59 -0.10 -6.87 6.62
C ARG A 59 1.26 -6.88 7.28
N MET A 60 1.60 -8.01 7.87
CA MET A 60 2.91 -8.18 8.48
C MET A 60 3.94 -8.43 7.42
N ALA A 61 4.95 -7.57 7.36
CA ALA A 61 6.02 -7.75 6.40
C ALA A 61 6.76 -9.06 6.70
N GLY A 62 7.07 -9.78 5.66
CA GLY A 62 7.74 -11.05 5.81
C GLY A 62 6.80 -12.23 5.87
N GLN A 63 5.60 -12.05 6.37
CA GLN A 63 4.64 -13.14 6.40
C GLN A 63 4.10 -13.45 5.01
N ALA A 64 4.04 -12.45 4.17
CA ALA A 64 3.58 -12.67 2.81
C ALA A 64 4.49 -13.63 2.06
N ASP A 65 5.74 -13.66 2.43
CA ASP A 65 6.70 -14.55 1.80
C ASP A 65 6.61 -15.96 2.31
N ARG A 66 5.85 -16.17 3.35
CA ARG A 66 5.78 -17.46 4.00
C ARG A 66 4.50 -18.18 3.74
N THR A 67 3.84 -17.80 2.75
CA THR A 67 2.56 -18.41 2.43
C THR A 67 2.70 -19.84 1.95
N ALA A 68 3.87 -20.27 1.81
CA ALA A 68 4.07 -21.63 1.34
C ALA A 68 3.41 -22.64 2.25
#